data_43ec5aaee4cc4560a43bdfa9bdac8fe3
#
_entry.id   43ec5aaee4cc4560a43bdfa9bdac8fe3
#
_cell.length_a   1.000
_cell.length_b   1.000
_cell.length_c   1.000
_cell.angle_alpha   90.00
_cell.angle_beta   90.00
_cell.angle_gamma   90.00
#
_symmetry.space_group_name_H-M   'P 1'
#
loop_
_entity.id
_entity.type
_entity.pdbx_description
1 polymer ?
#
loop_
_entity_poly.entity_id
_entity_poly.type
_entity_poly.pdbx_seq_one_letter_code
_entity_poly.pdbx_strand_id
1 'polypeptide(L)'
;MAERVLKNALVDGTLTDVTVRDGKIAAIGKTDAAGYDCEGLILRPGLIDIHTHGCGGCDTMDGDLAPLARFHYAHGTTSFLATTMTAPLDTLEALCRVLPDRAEGEASCLGFHLEGPFLSPKAKGAQNERYLALPASTEGIANVKMVTVAPELPGALEYIRTCGAAVALGHTVADYETALSAFRAGAKCLTHTCNAMPPLHHREPGVIGAAVTSDAYAQVICDGIHIHPAMIQVLWRTFGTSRMILISDSMSATGMPDGTYDLGGQEITVREGIARTQDGALAGSTSTLYDCVRQAIRFGIPAEDAFRMASATPAALLGLNKGTIAVGYDADFILTDENHALVKVMML
;
A
#
# COMPACT_ATOMS: atom_id res chain seq x y z
N MET A 1 3.32 32.54 5.60
CA MET A 1 3.23 31.40 4.66
C MET A 1 4.60 31.22 4.03
N ALA A 2 5.25 30.10 4.27
CA ALA A 2 6.60 29.84 3.75
C ALA A 2 6.48 29.33 2.31
N GLU A 3 7.02 30.08 1.36
CA GLU A 3 7.22 29.62 -0.01
C GLU A 3 8.55 28.87 -0.10
N ARG A 4 8.56 27.71 -0.74
CA ARG A 4 9.76 26.94 -1.03
C ARG A 4 9.84 26.67 -2.53
N VAL A 5 11.02 26.66 -3.08
CA VAL A 5 11.24 26.42 -4.52
C VAL A 5 12.23 25.27 -4.69
N LEU A 6 11.87 24.30 -5.51
CA LEU A 6 12.78 23.28 -6.04
C LEU A 6 13.22 23.74 -7.42
N LYS A 7 14.53 23.97 -7.58
CA LYS A 7 15.14 24.45 -8.82
C LYS A 7 15.71 23.28 -9.62
N ASN A 8 15.69 23.41 -10.93
CA ASN A 8 16.37 22.47 -11.83
C ASN A 8 16.00 20.99 -11.59
N ALA A 9 14.74 20.74 -11.28
CA ALA A 9 14.21 19.38 -11.16
C ALA A 9 13.80 18.82 -12.53
N LEU A 10 14.09 17.55 -12.79
CA LEU A 10 13.59 16.86 -13.98
C LEU A 10 12.19 16.28 -13.67
N VAL A 11 11.14 16.89 -14.24
CA VAL A 11 9.75 16.47 -14.08
C VAL A 11 9.22 16.04 -15.44
N ASP A 12 8.79 14.80 -15.57
CA ASP A 12 8.27 14.20 -16.83
C ASP A 12 9.19 14.48 -18.04
N GLY A 13 10.49 14.32 -17.83
CA GLY A 13 11.52 14.55 -18.85
C GLY A 13 11.84 16.03 -19.14
N THR A 14 11.22 16.98 -18.44
CA THR A 14 11.43 18.42 -18.62
C THR A 14 12.14 19.02 -17.41
N LEU A 15 13.27 19.73 -17.65
CA LEU A 15 13.99 20.46 -16.61
C LEU A 15 13.24 21.74 -16.24
N THR A 16 12.66 21.77 -15.06
CA THR A 16 11.77 22.83 -14.59
C THR A 16 12.01 23.18 -13.11
N ASP A 17 11.28 24.18 -12.61
CA ASP A 17 11.25 24.52 -11.19
C ASP A 17 9.84 24.22 -10.64
N VAL A 18 9.75 23.85 -9.36
CA VAL A 18 8.49 23.59 -8.67
C VAL A 18 8.39 24.52 -7.47
N THR A 19 7.37 25.38 -7.46
CA THR A 19 7.06 26.26 -6.33
C THR A 19 6.04 25.62 -5.42
N VAL A 20 6.34 25.57 -4.14
CA VAL A 20 5.48 25.02 -3.08
C VAL A 20 5.06 26.14 -2.15
N ARG A 21 3.78 26.16 -1.78
CA ARG A 21 3.21 27.08 -0.81
C ARG A 21 2.22 26.35 0.08
N ASP A 22 2.41 26.47 1.40
CA ASP A 22 1.54 25.83 2.41
C ASP A 22 1.35 24.32 2.19
N GLY A 23 2.45 23.60 1.90
CA GLY A 23 2.43 22.16 1.68
C GLY A 23 1.82 21.71 0.34
N LYS A 24 1.49 22.64 -0.56
CA LYS A 24 0.89 22.34 -1.87
C LYS A 24 1.79 22.85 -3.01
N ILE A 25 1.75 22.15 -4.13
CA ILE A 25 2.36 22.60 -5.37
C ILE A 25 1.59 23.82 -5.87
N ALA A 26 2.22 24.99 -5.86
CA ALA A 26 1.62 26.26 -6.27
C ALA A 26 1.85 26.57 -7.75
N ALA A 27 3.03 26.21 -8.29
CA ALA A 27 3.37 26.41 -9.69
C ALA A 27 4.43 25.41 -10.16
N ILE A 28 4.43 25.11 -11.45
CA ILE A 28 5.45 24.33 -12.16
C ILE A 28 5.91 25.20 -13.35
N GLY A 29 7.18 25.56 -13.38
CA GLY A 29 7.77 26.42 -14.40
C GLY A 29 8.94 27.20 -13.85
N LYS A 30 9.81 27.71 -14.72
CA LYS A 30 11.02 28.47 -14.34
C LYS A 30 10.66 29.73 -13.54
N THR A 31 11.44 30.00 -12.49
CA THR A 31 11.30 31.19 -11.63
C THR A 31 12.67 31.73 -11.25
N ASP A 32 12.75 33.05 -10.99
CA ASP A 32 13.97 33.71 -10.50
C ASP A 32 14.11 33.57 -8.96
N ALA A 33 13.10 33.05 -8.28
CA ALA A 33 13.17 32.87 -6.84
C ALA A 33 14.27 31.87 -6.45
N ALA A 34 14.96 32.15 -5.34
CA ALA A 34 15.95 31.23 -4.78
C ALA A 34 15.27 29.97 -4.23
N GLY A 35 15.98 28.84 -4.27
CA GLY A 35 15.42 27.58 -3.80
C GLY A 35 16.49 26.51 -3.67
N TYR A 36 16.01 25.29 -3.35
CA TYR A 36 16.84 24.09 -3.32
C TYR A 36 17.14 23.64 -4.76
N ASP A 37 18.42 23.53 -5.11
CA ASP A 37 18.83 23.03 -6.43
C ASP A 37 18.75 21.50 -6.45
N CYS A 38 17.93 20.96 -7.33
CA CYS A 38 17.79 19.51 -7.54
C CYS A 38 18.86 18.94 -8.48
N GLU A 39 19.76 19.80 -9.03
CA GLU A 39 20.92 19.37 -9.84
C GLU A 39 20.55 18.47 -11.04
N GLY A 40 19.35 18.59 -11.57
CA GLY A 40 18.87 17.76 -12.68
C GLY A 40 18.40 16.36 -12.26
N LEU A 41 18.34 16.06 -10.97
CA LEU A 41 17.73 14.81 -10.47
C LEU A 41 16.25 14.72 -10.84
N ILE A 42 15.78 13.50 -10.99
CA ILE A 42 14.37 13.23 -11.33
C ILE A 42 13.52 13.47 -10.09
N LEU A 43 12.61 14.43 -10.17
CA LEU A 43 11.61 14.68 -9.15
C LEU A 43 10.41 13.77 -9.40
N ARG A 44 10.06 12.98 -8.41
CA ARG A 44 8.92 12.07 -8.45
C ARG A 44 7.98 12.34 -7.27
N PRO A 45 6.68 12.01 -7.38
CA PRO A 45 5.81 12.01 -6.22
C PRO A 45 6.35 11.05 -5.16
N GLY A 46 6.16 11.38 -3.90
CA GLY A 46 6.40 10.46 -2.79
C GLY A 46 5.52 9.22 -2.88
N LEU A 47 6.04 8.06 -2.46
CA LEU A 47 5.31 6.81 -2.53
C LEU A 47 4.22 6.74 -1.45
N ILE A 48 3.16 5.99 -1.75
CA ILE A 48 1.98 5.80 -0.89
C ILE A 48 1.76 4.29 -0.71
N ASP A 49 2.06 3.79 0.48
CA ASP A 49 1.88 2.37 0.82
C ASP A 49 0.54 2.16 1.53
N ILE A 50 -0.39 1.48 0.87
CA ILE A 50 -1.73 1.26 1.43
C ILE A 50 -1.88 -0.10 2.11
N HIS A 51 -0.77 -0.88 2.23
CA HIS A 51 -0.76 -2.16 2.89
C HIS A 51 0.64 -2.45 3.48
N THR A 52 0.82 -2.18 4.76
CA THR A 52 2.07 -2.41 5.51
C THR A 52 1.75 -2.69 6.98
N HIS A 53 2.19 -3.83 7.51
CA HIS A 53 1.97 -4.23 8.91
C HIS A 53 3.04 -3.69 9.84
N GLY A 54 4.26 -3.51 9.33
CA GLY A 54 5.37 -3.07 10.14
C GLY A 54 6.68 -2.94 9.37
N CYS A 55 7.71 -2.47 10.05
CA CYS A 55 9.08 -2.32 9.52
C CYS A 55 10.04 -1.91 10.65
N GLY A 56 11.33 -2.11 10.44
CA GLY A 56 12.36 -1.64 11.38
C GLY A 56 12.26 -2.21 12.78
N GLY A 57 11.73 -3.41 12.93
CA GLY A 57 11.55 -4.07 14.23
C GLY A 57 10.24 -3.69 14.96
N CYS A 58 9.36 -2.90 14.36
CA CYS A 58 8.10 -2.43 14.95
C CYS A 58 6.90 -2.92 14.12
N ASP A 59 5.76 -3.09 14.78
CA ASP A 59 4.51 -3.55 14.18
C ASP A 59 3.39 -2.52 14.41
N THR A 60 2.45 -2.43 13.48
CA THR A 60 1.25 -1.60 13.64
C THR A 60 0.48 -1.94 14.91
N MET A 61 0.46 -3.23 15.29
CA MET A 61 -0.25 -3.70 16.47
C MET A 61 0.40 -3.25 17.79
N ASP A 62 1.62 -2.73 17.77
CA ASP A 62 2.28 -2.13 18.95
C ASP A 62 1.63 -0.79 19.36
N GLY A 63 0.92 -0.14 18.44
CA GLY A 63 0.21 1.12 18.68
C GLY A 63 1.09 2.38 18.60
N ASP A 64 2.42 2.27 18.58
CA ASP A 64 3.35 3.39 18.31
C ASP A 64 3.73 3.40 16.83
N LEU A 65 3.12 4.29 16.07
CA LEU A 65 3.35 4.41 14.62
C LEU A 65 4.54 5.32 14.25
N ALA A 66 5.13 6.03 15.19
CA ALA A 66 6.23 6.97 14.88
C ALA A 66 7.50 6.26 14.35
N PRO A 67 7.93 5.09 14.86
CA PRO A 67 9.03 4.34 14.28
C PRO A 67 8.74 3.90 12.83
N LEU A 68 7.53 3.44 12.55
CA LEU A 68 7.10 3.06 11.21
C LEU A 68 7.15 4.28 10.28
N ALA A 69 6.63 5.43 10.72
CA ALA A 69 6.60 6.66 9.94
C ALA A 69 8.02 7.14 9.58
N ARG A 70 8.97 7.06 10.50
CA ARG A 70 10.40 7.38 10.24
C ARG A 70 11.03 6.41 9.26
N PHE A 71 10.79 5.11 9.42
CA PHE A 71 11.32 4.10 8.51
C PHE A 71 10.76 4.28 7.09
N HIS A 72 9.46 4.45 6.95
CA HIS A 72 8.82 4.70 5.66
C HIS A 72 9.38 5.94 4.96
N TYR A 73 9.49 7.06 5.69
CA TYR A 73 10.09 8.28 5.17
C TYR A 73 11.52 8.05 4.66
N ALA A 74 12.36 7.41 5.44
CA ALA A 74 13.76 7.13 5.06
C ALA A 74 13.87 6.28 3.77
N HIS A 75 12.83 5.52 3.43
CA HIS A 75 12.78 4.64 2.27
C HIS A 75 11.86 5.13 1.14
N GLY A 76 11.54 6.44 1.09
CA GLY A 76 10.82 7.05 -0.03
C GLY A 76 9.31 6.96 0.03
N THR A 77 8.74 6.32 1.03
CA THR A 77 7.30 6.30 1.28
C THR A 77 6.93 7.51 2.12
N THR A 78 6.15 8.44 1.55
CA THR A 78 5.75 9.68 2.22
C THR A 78 4.38 9.59 2.88
N SER A 79 3.60 8.59 2.52
CA SER A 79 2.30 8.34 3.14
C SER A 79 2.03 6.84 3.22
N PHE A 80 1.33 6.39 4.27
CA PHE A 80 0.98 4.97 4.42
C PHE A 80 -0.34 4.77 5.16
N LEU A 81 -0.95 3.60 4.96
CA LEU A 81 -1.98 3.06 5.84
C LEU A 81 -1.34 2.04 6.78
N ALA A 82 -1.46 2.27 8.08
CA ALA A 82 -1.05 1.29 9.08
C ALA A 82 -2.01 0.08 9.02
N THR A 83 -1.50 -1.09 8.61
CA THR A 83 -2.34 -2.27 8.40
C THR A 83 -2.34 -3.13 9.65
N THR A 84 -3.54 -3.43 10.15
CA THR A 84 -3.71 -4.27 11.33
C THR A 84 -3.69 -5.75 10.97
N MET A 85 -3.27 -6.59 11.91
CA MET A 85 -3.56 -8.02 11.86
C MET A 85 -4.98 -8.30 12.39
N THR A 86 -5.49 -9.49 12.09
CA THR A 86 -6.77 -9.97 12.65
C THR A 86 -6.73 -10.00 14.18
N ALA A 87 -7.61 -9.21 14.79
CA ALA A 87 -7.76 -9.06 16.24
C ALA A 87 -9.24 -8.83 16.62
N PRO A 88 -9.61 -8.96 17.90
CA PRO A 88 -10.94 -8.56 18.36
C PRO A 88 -11.27 -7.10 18.01
N LEU A 89 -12.54 -6.82 17.69
CA LEU A 89 -12.96 -5.47 17.25
C LEU A 89 -12.70 -4.38 18.29
N ASP A 90 -12.80 -4.68 19.57
CA ASP A 90 -12.49 -3.75 20.66
C ASP A 90 -10.99 -3.40 20.72
N THR A 91 -10.12 -4.37 20.43
CA THR A 91 -8.68 -4.15 20.28
C THR A 91 -8.40 -3.26 19.08
N LEU A 92 -9.03 -3.53 17.93
CA LEU A 92 -8.90 -2.70 16.72
C LEU A 92 -9.44 -1.29 16.93
N GLU A 93 -10.57 -1.14 17.64
CA GLU A 93 -11.12 0.16 18.00
C GLU A 93 -10.14 0.96 18.88
N ALA A 94 -9.56 0.32 19.89
CA ALA A 94 -8.59 0.97 20.76
C ALA A 94 -7.34 1.43 19.98
N LEU A 95 -6.82 0.57 19.10
CA LEU A 95 -5.65 0.85 18.27
C LEU A 95 -5.90 2.01 17.29
N CYS A 96 -7.03 2.00 16.61
CA CYS A 96 -7.34 2.97 15.55
C CYS A 96 -7.81 4.34 16.09
N ARG A 97 -7.95 4.51 17.40
CA ARG A 97 -8.54 5.72 18.00
C ARG A 97 -7.76 6.98 17.73
N VAL A 98 -6.43 6.89 17.68
CA VAL A 98 -5.55 8.06 17.54
C VAL A 98 -4.59 7.86 16.39
N LEU A 99 -4.51 8.86 15.51
CA LEU A 99 -3.42 8.98 14.54
C LEU A 99 -2.38 9.94 15.10
N PRO A 100 -1.08 9.62 15.01
CA PRO A 100 -0.03 10.55 15.41
C PRO A 100 -0.01 11.76 14.47
N ASP A 101 0.27 12.94 15.02
CA ASP A 101 0.67 14.08 14.23
C ASP A 101 2.04 13.79 13.59
N ARG A 102 2.18 14.12 12.31
CA ARG A 102 3.42 13.92 11.58
C ARG A 102 4.52 14.86 12.09
N ALA A 103 5.64 14.34 12.52
CA ALA A 103 6.85 15.10 12.78
C ALA A 103 7.71 15.27 11.51
N GLU A 104 8.71 16.15 11.59
CA GLU A 104 9.73 16.29 10.54
C GLU A 104 10.52 14.97 10.39
N GLY A 105 10.74 14.53 9.15
CA GLY A 105 11.42 13.26 8.89
C GLY A 105 10.52 12.02 9.06
N GLU A 106 9.22 12.21 9.14
CA GLU A 106 8.23 11.13 9.22
C GLU A 106 7.29 11.14 8.00
N ALA A 107 6.89 9.95 7.55
CA ALA A 107 5.80 9.78 6.60
C ALA A 107 4.45 10.05 7.27
N SER A 108 3.45 10.48 6.49
CA SER A 108 2.11 10.70 7.00
C SER A 108 1.37 9.36 7.14
N CYS A 109 0.96 8.97 8.34
CA CYS A 109 -0.03 7.92 8.52
C CYS A 109 -1.40 8.47 8.12
N LEU A 110 -1.99 7.95 7.04
CA LEU A 110 -3.27 8.43 6.50
C LEU A 110 -4.47 7.84 7.23
N GLY A 111 -4.26 6.81 8.03
CA GLY A 111 -5.26 6.03 8.73
C GLY A 111 -4.90 4.55 8.73
N PHE A 112 -5.90 3.71 8.99
CA PHE A 112 -5.73 2.28 9.12
C PHE A 112 -6.36 1.51 7.96
N HIS A 113 -5.69 0.41 7.61
CA HIS A 113 -6.24 -0.66 6.81
C HIS A 113 -6.50 -1.85 7.74
N LEU A 114 -7.77 -2.22 7.93
CA LEU A 114 -8.12 -3.40 8.71
C LEU A 114 -7.98 -4.65 7.81
N GLU A 115 -6.91 -5.41 7.98
CA GLU A 115 -6.80 -6.72 7.35
C GLU A 115 -7.36 -7.79 8.28
N GLY A 116 -8.64 -7.98 8.17
CA GLY A 116 -9.44 -8.79 9.08
C GLY A 116 -10.22 -7.92 10.09
N PRO A 117 -11.03 -8.56 10.92
CA PRO A 117 -11.17 -10.02 11.14
C PRO A 117 -12.13 -10.75 10.18
N PHE A 118 -12.66 -10.10 9.16
CA PHE A 118 -13.72 -10.60 8.27
C PHE A 118 -13.16 -11.44 7.12
N LEU A 119 -12.34 -12.43 7.45
CA LEU A 119 -11.58 -13.26 6.51
C LEU A 119 -12.06 -14.71 6.53
N SER A 120 -11.86 -15.42 5.41
CA SER A 120 -12.21 -16.83 5.28
C SER A 120 -11.25 -17.70 6.10
N PRO A 121 -11.76 -18.59 6.99
CA PRO A 121 -10.90 -19.56 7.68
C PRO A 121 -10.10 -20.46 6.72
N LYS A 122 -10.64 -20.69 5.51
CA LYS A 122 -10.01 -21.52 4.48
C LYS A 122 -8.86 -20.81 3.75
N ALA A 123 -8.78 -19.49 3.86
CA ALA A 123 -7.78 -18.65 3.20
C ALA A 123 -7.12 -17.68 4.19
N LYS A 124 -7.03 -18.06 5.46
CA LYS A 124 -6.52 -17.20 6.53
C LYS A 124 -5.06 -16.76 6.36
N GLY A 125 -4.25 -17.51 5.61
CA GLY A 125 -2.81 -17.23 5.50
C GLY A 125 -2.15 -17.17 6.87
N ALA A 126 -1.37 -16.12 7.12
CA ALA A 126 -0.72 -15.83 8.40
C ALA A 126 -1.63 -15.16 9.45
N GLN A 127 -2.94 -15.03 9.18
CA GLN A 127 -3.88 -14.43 10.14
C GLN A 127 -4.26 -15.41 11.25
N ASN A 128 -4.48 -14.89 12.47
CA ASN A 128 -4.83 -15.71 13.61
C ASN A 128 -6.31 -16.16 13.56
N GLU A 129 -6.53 -17.43 13.27
CA GLU A 129 -7.87 -18.03 13.11
C GLU A 129 -8.79 -17.82 14.34
N ARG A 130 -8.21 -17.71 15.52
CA ARG A 130 -8.97 -17.52 16.77
C ARG A 130 -9.80 -16.22 16.78
N TYR A 131 -9.36 -15.22 16.05
CA TYR A 131 -9.97 -13.89 16.04
C TYR A 131 -10.77 -13.61 14.75
N LEU A 132 -10.88 -14.59 13.85
CA LEU A 132 -11.75 -14.45 12.68
C LEU A 132 -13.20 -14.24 13.11
N ALA A 133 -13.89 -13.35 12.44
CA ALA A 133 -15.27 -12.98 12.75
C ALA A 133 -16.12 -12.83 11.49
N LEU A 134 -17.43 -12.88 11.65
CA LEU A 134 -18.35 -12.47 10.59
C LEU A 134 -18.38 -10.95 10.47
N PRO A 135 -18.61 -10.42 9.26
CA PRO A 135 -18.71 -8.98 9.03
C PRO A 135 -19.73 -8.32 9.96
N ALA A 136 -19.26 -7.32 10.66
CA ALA A 136 -20.01 -6.49 11.59
C ALA A 136 -19.68 -5.02 11.36
N SER A 137 -20.53 -4.10 11.82
CA SER A 137 -20.27 -2.67 11.65
C SER A 137 -18.92 -2.25 12.23
N THR A 138 -18.15 -1.53 11.43
CA THR A 138 -16.90 -0.87 11.84
C THR A 138 -17.07 0.64 11.92
N GLU A 139 -18.30 1.15 11.89
CA GLU A 139 -18.61 2.59 11.87
C GLU A 139 -18.07 3.33 13.12
N GLY A 140 -17.99 2.62 14.26
CA GLY A 140 -17.42 3.16 15.51
C GLY A 140 -15.88 3.16 15.55
N ILE A 141 -15.20 2.46 14.63
CA ILE A 141 -13.73 2.40 14.60
C ILE A 141 -13.20 3.62 13.85
N ALA A 142 -12.52 4.51 14.58
CA ALA A 142 -11.98 5.74 14.01
C ALA A 142 -10.86 5.49 13.00
N ASN A 143 -10.66 6.45 12.10
CA ASN A 143 -9.51 6.51 11.19
C ASN A 143 -9.36 5.32 10.21
N VAL A 144 -10.37 4.47 10.06
CA VAL A 144 -10.34 3.37 9.08
C VAL A 144 -10.51 3.94 7.68
N LYS A 145 -9.59 3.63 6.77
CA LYS A 145 -9.59 4.03 5.36
C LYS A 145 -9.82 2.86 4.42
N MET A 146 -9.43 1.65 4.84
CA MET A 146 -9.59 0.44 4.05
C MET A 146 -9.94 -0.75 4.95
N VAL A 147 -10.69 -1.72 4.42
CA VAL A 147 -11.00 -2.97 5.10
C VAL A 147 -10.89 -4.12 4.10
N THR A 148 -10.19 -5.19 4.47
CA THR A 148 -10.16 -6.45 3.72
C THR A 148 -11.29 -7.37 4.20
N VAL A 149 -12.07 -7.90 3.23
CA VAL A 149 -13.23 -8.75 3.50
C VAL A 149 -13.25 -9.96 2.56
N ALA A 150 -13.56 -11.13 3.10
CA ALA A 150 -13.90 -12.32 2.32
C ALA A 150 -15.40 -12.26 1.94
N PRO A 151 -15.75 -12.09 0.65
CA PRO A 151 -17.11 -11.79 0.23
C PRO A 151 -18.09 -12.97 0.36
N GLU A 152 -17.59 -14.19 0.52
CA GLU A 152 -18.40 -15.40 0.75
C GLU A 152 -18.93 -15.52 2.17
N LEU A 153 -18.46 -14.69 3.10
CA LEU A 153 -18.93 -14.73 4.48
C LEU A 153 -20.38 -14.24 4.60
N PRO A 154 -21.18 -14.86 5.48
CA PRO A 154 -22.52 -14.35 5.79
C PRO A 154 -22.51 -12.88 6.21
N GLY A 155 -23.33 -12.04 5.59
CA GLY A 155 -23.41 -10.62 5.87
C GLY A 155 -22.40 -9.74 5.11
N ALA A 156 -21.42 -10.33 4.39
CA ALA A 156 -20.37 -9.57 3.72
C ALA A 156 -20.90 -8.56 2.70
N LEU A 157 -21.87 -8.94 1.87
CA LEU A 157 -22.45 -8.03 0.87
C LEU A 157 -23.14 -6.82 1.49
N GLU A 158 -23.82 -7.00 2.63
CA GLU A 158 -24.46 -5.89 3.33
C GLU A 158 -23.40 -4.99 3.98
N TYR A 159 -22.39 -5.58 4.61
CA TYR A 159 -21.26 -4.83 5.13
C TYR A 159 -20.56 -3.98 4.04
N ILE A 160 -20.29 -4.56 2.86
CA ILE A 160 -19.66 -3.85 1.74
C ILE A 160 -20.49 -2.65 1.30
N ARG A 161 -21.83 -2.75 1.27
CA ARG A 161 -22.71 -1.64 0.90
C ARG A 161 -22.70 -0.49 1.90
N THR A 162 -22.54 -0.79 3.18
CA THR A 162 -22.69 0.18 4.29
C THR A 162 -21.33 0.65 4.82
N CYS A 163 -20.23 -0.01 4.47
CA CYS A 163 -18.89 0.38 4.93
C CYS A 163 -18.49 1.75 4.37
N GLY A 164 -18.15 2.68 5.25
CA GLY A 164 -17.69 4.03 4.89
C GLY A 164 -16.24 4.07 4.38
N ALA A 165 -15.47 3.00 4.54
CA ALA A 165 -14.09 2.86 4.06
C ALA A 165 -14.03 2.17 2.70
N ALA A 166 -12.87 2.23 2.03
CA ALA A 166 -12.63 1.44 0.83
C ALA A 166 -12.59 -0.05 1.18
N VAL A 167 -13.41 -0.87 0.52
CA VAL A 167 -13.40 -2.32 0.75
C VAL A 167 -12.55 -3.01 -0.30
N ALA A 168 -11.60 -3.83 0.16
CA ALA A 168 -10.82 -4.76 -0.64
C ALA A 168 -11.26 -6.21 -0.41
N LEU A 169 -11.25 -7.03 -1.45
CA LEU A 169 -11.53 -8.46 -1.35
C LEU A 169 -10.21 -9.22 -1.21
N GLY A 170 -10.08 -10.01 -0.17
CA GLY A 170 -8.88 -10.80 0.10
C GLY A 170 -9.12 -11.87 1.15
N HIS A 171 -8.14 -12.74 1.36
CA HIS A 171 -8.27 -13.88 2.28
C HIS A 171 -9.58 -14.63 2.06
N THR A 172 -9.84 -15.05 0.83
CA THR A 172 -11.14 -15.49 0.35
C THR A 172 -11.03 -16.77 -0.46
N VAL A 173 -12.08 -17.57 -0.46
CA VAL A 173 -12.27 -18.70 -1.40
C VAL A 173 -13.42 -18.43 -2.37
N ALA A 174 -13.83 -17.17 -2.52
CA ALA A 174 -14.94 -16.79 -3.36
C ALA A 174 -14.73 -17.21 -4.83
N ASP A 175 -15.81 -17.70 -5.42
CA ASP A 175 -15.90 -17.88 -6.86
C ASP A 175 -16.12 -16.54 -7.61
N TYR A 176 -16.19 -16.61 -8.92
CA TYR A 176 -16.37 -15.44 -9.77
C TYR A 176 -17.69 -14.69 -9.47
N GLU A 177 -18.80 -15.39 -9.34
CA GLU A 177 -20.13 -14.76 -9.17
C GLU A 177 -20.27 -14.10 -7.79
N THR A 178 -19.74 -14.74 -6.75
CA THR A 178 -19.70 -14.18 -5.39
C THR A 178 -18.86 -12.90 -5.38
N ALA A 179 -17.68 -12.94 -5.96
CA ALA A 179 -16.79 -11.78 -6.02
C ALA A 179 -17.36 -10.65 -6.89
N LEU A 180 -17.97 -10.98 -8.04
CA LEU A 180 -18.63 -10.00 -8.92
C LEU A 180 -19.79 -9.31 -8.18
N SER A 181 -20.55 -10.06 -7.38
CA SER A 181 -21.61 -9.49 -6.54
C SER A 181 -21.07 -8.54 -5.48
N ALA A 182 -19.89 -8.82 -4.91
CA ALA A 182 -19.22 -7.95 -3.97
C ALA A 182 -18.70 -6.66 -4.61
N PHE A 183 -18.12 -6.72 -5.83
CA PHE A 183 -17.74 -5.52 -6.57
C PHE A 183 -18.96 -4.66 -6.93
N ARG A 184 -20.06 -5.28 -7.36
CA ARG A 184 -21.33 -4.56 -7.58
C ARG A 184 -21.92 -3.96 -6.31
N ALA A 185 -21.64 -4.55 -5.16
CA ALA A 185 -22.05 -4.02 -3.86
C ALA A 185 -21.21 -2.83 -3.40
N GLY A 186 -20.04 -2.58 -3.99
CA GLY A 186 -19.19 -1.43 -3.69
C GLY A 186 -17.74 -1.73 -3.33
N ALA A 187 -17.31 -3.00 -3.32
CA ALA A 187 -15.90 -3.34 -3.18
C ALA A 187 -15.10 -2.71 -4.34
N LYS A 188 -13.87 -2.26 -4.06
CA LYS A 188 -13.08 -1.47 -5.01
C LYS A 188 -11.74 -2.09 -5.39
N CYS A 189 -11.24 -3.05 -4.62
CA CYS A 189 -9.87 -3.51 -4.75
C CYS A 189 -9.75 -5.00 -4.44
N LEU A 190 -8.66 -5.63 -4.91
CA LEU A 190 -8.15 -6.89 -4.38
C LEU A 190 -7.01 -6.62 -3.39
N THR A 191 -7.00 -7.30 -2.28
CA THR A 191 -5.90 -7.32 -1.33
C THR A 191 -4.82 -8.29 -1.85
N HIS A 192 -3.55 -7.91 -1.85
CA HIS A 192 -2.36 -8.70 -2.26
C HIS A 192 -2.69 -9.82 -3.28
N THR A 193 -3.18 -9.41 -4.44
CA THR A 193 -3.67 -10.26 -5.54
C THR A 193 -2.80 -11.49 -5.75
N CYS A 194 -3.41 -12.64 -5.95
CA CYS A 194 -2.85 -13.99 -6.04
C CYS A 194 -2.48 -14.65 -4.70
N ASN A 195 -2.41 -13.92 -3.59
CA ASN A 195 -2.08 -14.46 -2.28
C ASN A 195 -3.37 -14.66 -1.47
N ALA A 196 -3.47 -15.80 -0.76
CA ALA A 196 -4.62 -16.17 0.06
C ALA A 196 -5.98 -16.07 -0.69
N MET A 197 -6.00 -16.44 -1.99
CA MET A 197 -7.18 -16.47 -2.85
C MET A 197 -7.08 -17.54 -3.94
N PRO A 198 -8.20 -17.98 -4.57
CA PRO A 198 -8.15 -18.94 -5.68
C PRO A 198 -7.33 -18.39 -6.85
N PRO A 199 -6.55 -19.24 -7.55
CA PRO A 199 -5.78 -18.82 -8.71
C PRO A 199 -6.66 -18.42 -9.89
N LEU A 200 -6.14 -17.56 -10.78
CA LEU A 200 -6.80 -17.24 -12.05
C LEU A 200 -6.80 -18.48 -12.96
N HIS A 201 -7.94 -19.13 -13.07
CA HIS A 201 -8.12 -20.33 -13.89
C HIS A 201 -9.04 -20.04 -15.08
N HIS A 202 -8.74 -20.64 -16.24
CA HIS A 202 -9.42 -20.34 -17.52
C HIS A 202 -10.93 -20.70 -17.58
N ARG A 203 -11.42 -21.53 -16.68
CA ARG A 203 -12.87 -21.89 -16.55
C ARG A 203 -13.47 -21.44 -15.23
N GLU A 204 -12.66 -21.20 -14.23
CA GLU A 204 -13.04 -20.78 -12.88
C GLU A 204 -12.18 -19.56 -12.49
N PRO A 205 -12.44 -18.38 -13.09
CA PRO A 205 -11.53 -17.23 -12.97
C PRO A 205 -11.50 -16.61 -11.59
N GLY A 206 -12.39 -17.00 -10.69
CA GLY A 206 -12.41 -16.61 -9.29
C GLY A 206 -12.46 -15.10 -9.06
N VAL A 207 -11.98 -14.69 -7.90
CA VAL A 207 -12.00 -13.30 -7.47
C VAL A 207 -11.15 -12.39 -8.39
N ILE A 208 -10.03 -12.91 -8.94
CA ILE A 208 -9.18 -12.15 -9.86
C ILE A 208 -9.92 -11.83 -11.16
N GLY A 209 -10.59 -12.84 -11.75
CA GLY A 209 -11.37 -12.65 -12.96
C GLY A 209 -12.53 -11.67 -12.75
N ALA A 210 -13.18 -11.70 -11.59
CA ALA A 210 -14.23 -10.75 -11.24
C ALA A 210 -13.68 -9.33 -11.12
N ALA A 211 -12.50 -9.13 -10.54
CA ALA A 211 -11.84 -7.83 -10.45
C ALA A 211 -11.51 -7.24 -11.84
N VAL A 212 -11.02 -8.08 -12.76
CA VAL A 212 -10.73 -7.65 -14.14
C VAL A 212 -11.99 -7.12 -14.83
N THR A 213 -13.13 -7.79 -14.67
CA THR A 213 -14.39 -7.45 -15.34
C THR A 213 -15.21 -6.37 -14.65
N SER A 214 -14.78 -5.93 -13.44
CA SER A 214 -15.45 -4.91 -12.62
C SER A 214 -14.70 -3.59 -12.56
N ASP A 215 -13.62 -3.41 -13.32
CA ASP A 215 -12.72 -2.26 -13.24
C ASP A 215 -12.14 -2.01 -11.84
N ALA A 216 -12.07 -3.05 -10.99
CA ALA A 216 -11.51 -2.97 -9.66
C ALA A 216 -9.97 -2.79 -9.69
N TYR A 217 -9.43 -2.22 -8.62
CA TYR A 217 -7.99 -2.14 -8.40
C TYR A 217 -7.45 -3.50 -7.92
N ALA A 218 -6.14 -3.66 -8.04
CA ALA A 218 -5.43 -4.87 -7.61
C ALA A 218 -4.14 -4.49 -6.88
N GLN A 219 -4.05 -4.77 -5.58
CA GLN A 219 -2.80 -4.66 -4.83
C GLN A 219 -1.88 -5.81 -5.23
N VAL A 220 -0.60 -5.52 -5.39
CA VAL A 220 0.41 -6.49 -5.83
C VAL A 220 1.70 -6.32 -5.02
N ILE A 221 2.13 -7.39 -4.35
CA ILE A 221 3.45 -7.47 -3.72
C ILE A 221 4.46 -7.79 -4.82
N CYS A 222 5.30 -6.82 -5.17
CA CYS A 222 6.23 -6.95 -6.28
C CYS A 222 7.66 -7.23 -5.81
N ASP A 223 7.84 -8.22 -4.94
CA ASP A 223 9.14 -8.64 -4.40
C ASP A 223 9.81 -9.78 -5.20
N GLY A 224 9.06 -10.46 -6.09
CA GLY A 224 9.53 -11.63 -6.84
C GLY A 224 9.52 -12.93 -6.04
N ILE A 225 9.04 -12.91 -4.79
CA ILE A 225 8.89 -14.05 -3.89
C ILE A 225 7.42 -14.48 -3.83
N HIS A 226 6.52 -13.53 -3.52
CA HIS A 226 5.07 -13.77 -3.43
C HIS A 226 4.45 -14.08 -4.79
N ILE A 227 4.94 -13.43 -5.84
CA ILE A 227 4.43 -13.56 -7.20
C ILE A 227 5.59 -13.72 -8.16
N HIS A 228 5.53 -14.76 -9.00
CA HIS A 228 6.54 -14.95 -10.04
C HIS A 228 6.59 -13.77 -11.01
N PRO A 229 7.78 -13.28 -11.45
CA PRO A 229 7.90 -12.11 -12.32
C PRO A 229 7.06 -12.15 -13.60
N ALA A 230 6.92 -13.33 -14.22
CA ALA A 230 6.05 -13.49 -15.39
C ALA A 230 4.56 -13.22 -15.06
N MET A 231 4.10 -13.59 -13.85
CA MET A 231 2.73 -13.32 -13.43
C MET A 231 2.53 -11.86 -13.07
N ILE A 232 3.53 -11.18 -12.53
CA ILE A 232 3.53 -9.71 -12.34
C ILE A 232 3.32 -9.01 -13.69
N GLN A 233 4.00 -9.46 -14.75
CA GLN A 233 3.81 -8.94 -16.11
C GLN A 233 2.39 -9.19 -16.64
N VAL A 234 1.78 -10.34 -16.34
CA VAL A 234 0.37 -10.62 -16.70
C VAL A 234 -0.56 -9.67 -15.99
N LEU A 235 -0.38 -9.49 -14.66
CA LEU A 235 -1.21 -8.58 -13.86
C LEU A 235 -1.09 -7.13 -14.35
N TRP A 236 0.14 -6.65 -14.61
CA TRP A 236 0.36 -5.30 -15.13
C TRP A 236 -0.34 -5.07 -16.46
N ARG A 237 -0.25 -6.00 -17.42
CA ARG A 237 -0.93 -5.89 -18.71
C ARG A 237 -2.44 -5.99 -18.60
N THR A 238 -2.95 -6.68 -17.59
CA THR A 238 -4.37 -6.88 -17.38
C THR A 238 -5.03 -5.69 -16.66
N PHE A 239 -4.41 -5.20 -15.59
CA PHE A 239 -4.96 -4.09 -14.80
C PHE A 239 -4.48 -2.72 -15.28
N GLY A 240 -3.33 -2.66 -15.95
CA GLY A 240 -2.69 -1.41 -16.36
C GLY A 240 -2.22 -0.58 -15.17
N THR A 241 -1.56 0.53 -15.44
CA THR A 241 -1.03 1.44 -14.41
C THR A 241 -2.08 2.20 -13.63
N SER A 242 -3.30 2.27 -14.14
CA SER A 242 -4.41 2.99 -13.49
C SER A 242 -5.15 2.16 -12.45
N ARG A 243 -4.94 0.84 -12.42
CA ARG A 243 -5.66 -0.08 -11.51
C ARG A 243 -4.75 -1.05 -10.75
N MET A 244 -3.53 -1.32 -11.22
CA MET A 244 -2.55 -2.08 -10.45
C MET A 244 -1.89 -1.15 -9.42
N ILE A 245 -1.85 -1.57 -8.16
CA ILE A 245 -1.24 -0.84 -7.05
C ILE A 245 -0.10 -1.68 -6.49
N LEU A 246 1.11 -1.15 -6.47
CA LEU A 246 2.20 -1.77 -5.74
C LEU A 246 2.02 -1.51 -4.24
N ILE A 247 2.20 -2.55 -3.45
CA ILE A 247 2.20 -2.53 -1.99
C ILE A 247 3.45 -3.24 -1.48
N SER A 248 3.87 -2.93 -0.26
CA SER A 248 4.95 -3.68 0.37
C SER A 248 4.45 -4.96 1.03
N ASP A 249 3.32 -4.91 1.68
CA ASP A 249 2.89 -5.94 2.64
C ASP A 249 4.00 -6.24 3.66
N SER A 250 4.75 -5.19 4.01
CA SER A 250 5.92 -5.29 4.88
C SER A 250 5.52 -5.63 6.31
N MET A 251 6.41 -6.36 7.01
CA MET A 251 6.22 -6.74 8.39
C MET A 251 7.43 -6.28 9.24
N SER A 252 7.37 -6.47 10.55
CA SER A 252 8.38 -5.96 11.49
C SER A 252 9.84 -6.29 11.11
N ALA A 253 10.09 -7.39 10.39
CA ALA A 253 11.43 -7.76 9.93
C ALA A 253 11.94 -6.93 8.73
N THR A 254 11.12 -6.10 8.10
CA THR A 254 11.56 -5.27 6.97
C THR A 254 12.66 -4.31 7.40
N GLY A 255 13.81 -4.37 6.72
CA GLY A 255 15.01 -3.61 7.08
C GLY A 255 15.83 -4.20 8.23
N MET A 256 15.47 -5.38 8.71
CA MET A 256 16.15 -6.08 9.79
C MET A 256 16.92 -7.32 9.26
N PRO A 257 17.90 -7.84 9.99
CA PRO A 257 18.59 -9.08 9.61
C PRO A 257 17.67 -10.31 9.68
N ASP A 258 18.10 -11.43 9.10
CA ASP A 258 17.45 -12.72 9.31
C ASP A 258 17.33 -13.06 10.81
N GLY A 259 16.22 -13.66 11.20
CA GLY A 259 15.93 -13.93 12.61
C GLY A 259 14.48 -14.34 12.87
N THR A 260 14.09 -14.28 14.12
CA THR A 260 12.70 -14.52 14.55
C THR A 260 12.04 -13.21 14.93
N TYR A 261 10.82 -13.01 14.42
CA TYR A 261 10.03 -11.80 14.59
C TYR A 261 8.60 -12.14 14.99
N ASP A 262 7.84 -11.15 15.39
CA ASP A 262 6.40 -11.25 15.62
C ASP A 262 5.61 -10.63 14.47
N LEU A 263 4.48 -11.22 14.15
CA LEU A 263 3.47 -10.66 13.27
C LEU A 263 2.09 -10.92 13.88
N GLY A 264 1.52 -9.91 14.52
CA GLY A 264 0.21 -10.01 15.16
C GLY A 264 0.10 -11.10 16.24
N GLY A 265 1.17 -11.31 17.01
CA GLY A 265 1.25 -12.33 18.06
C GLY A 265 1.62 -13.73 17.56
N GLN A 266 2.07 -13.86 16.31
CA GLN A 266 2.56 -15.12 15.75
C GLN A 266 4.06 -15.05 15.47
N GLU A 267 4.80 -16.09 15.86
CA GLU A 267 6.22 -16.21 15.58
C GLU A 267 6.48 -16.46 14.10
N ILE A 268 7.28 -15.60 13.49
CA ILE A 268 7.70 -15.66 12.09
C ILE A 268 9.21 -15.84 12.01
N THR A 269 9.68 -16.76 11.22
CA THR A 269 11.09 -16.95 10.93
C THR A 269 11.44 -16.31 9.59
N VAL A 270 12.46 -15.44 9.59
CA VAL A 270 13.04 -14.86 8.37
C VAL A 270 14.36 -15.55 8.07
N ARG A 271 14.49 -16.10 6.86
CA ARG A 271 15.71 -16.68 6.32
C ARG A 271 15.90 -16.22 4.89
N GLU A 272 17.10 -15.76 4.56
CA GLU A 272 17.44 -15.25 3.21
C GLU A 272 16.43 -14.15 2.77
N GLY A 273 15.97 -13.33 3.73
CA GLY A 273 14.99 -12.28 3.51
C GLY A 273 13.57 -12.78 3.24
N ILE A 274 13.24 -14.06 3.47
CA ILE A 274 11.90 -14.61 3.27
C ILE A 274 11.26 -14.91 4.62
N ALA A 275 10.14 -14.26 4.90
CA ALA A 275 9.36 -14.43 6.11
C ALA A 275 8.37 -15.60 5.99
N ARG A 276 8.38 -16.51 6.97
CA ARG A 276 7.48 -17.67 7.01
C ARG A 276 6.94 -17.94 8.40
N THR A 277 5.70 -18.39 8.44
CA THR A 277 5.08 -18.96 9.63
C THR A 277 5.73 -20.33 9.97
N GLN A 278 5.44 -20.85 11.17
CA GLN A 278 5.95 -22.17 11.60
C GLN A 278 5.49 -23.33 10.71
N ASP A 279 4.33 -23.22 10.06
CA ASP A 279 3.81 -24.20 9.09
C ASP A 279 4.29 -23.96 7.65
N GLY A 280 5.18 -22.97 7.46
CA GLY A 280 5.90 -22.70 6.19
C GLY A 280 5.19 -21.78 5.22
N ALA A 281 4.02 -21.23 5.54
CA ALA A 281 3.35 -20.22 4.72
C ALA A 281 4.15 -18.92 4.69
N LEU A 282 4.08 -18.15 3.58
CA LEU A 282 4.61 -16.79 3.52
C LEU A 282 3.80 -15.89 4.49
N ALA A 283 4.47 -14.95 5.13
CA ALA A 283 3.90 -14.12 6.21
C ALA A 283 4.35 -12.67 6.09
N GLY A 284 3.66 -11.91 5.25
CA GLY A 284 4.09 -10.58 4.85
C GLY A 284 5.42 -10.58 4.09
N SER A 285 5.92 -9.43 3.72
CA SER A 285 7.20 -9.28 3.03
C SER A 285 8.25 -8.61 3.91
N THR A 286 9.52 -8.73 3.50
CA THR A 286 10.65 -8.00 4.07
C THR A 286 11.11 -6.85 3.17
N SER A 287 10.31 -6.52 2.14
CA SER A 287 10.60 -5.48 1.16
C SER A 287 9.96 -4.16 1.53
N THR A 288 10.64 -3.05 1.27
CA THR A 288 10.01 -1.73 1.28
C THR A 288 9.18 -1.54 0.01
N LEU A 289 8.25 -0.58 0.01
CA LEU A 289 7.53 -0.23 -1.22
C LEU A 289 8.50 0.24 -2.33
N TYR A 290 9.58 0.91 -1.95
CA TYR A 290 10.61 1.31 -2.91
C TYR A 290 11.32 0.12 -3.54
N ASP A 291 11.58 -0.94 -2.77
CA ASP A 291 12.13 -2.19 -3.32
C ASP A 291 11.15 -2.83 -4.30
N CYS A 292 9.86 -2.84 -4.00
CA CYS A 292 8.81 -3.32 -4.92
C CYS A 292 8.79 -2.53 -6.23
N VAL A 293 8.93 -1.19 -6.18
CA VAL A 293 9.08 -0.34 -7.38
C VAL A 293 10.31 -0.74 -8.19
N ARG A 294 11.47 -0.88 -7.53
CA ARG A 294 12.72 -1.29 -8.20
C ARG A 294 12.64 -2.68 -8.81
N GLN A 295 11.98 -3.62 -8.13
CA GLN A 295 11.76 -4.96 -8.67
C GLN A 295 10.81 -4.93 -9.87
N ALA A 296 9.73 -4.13 -9.83
CA ALA A 296 8.85 -3.96 -10.98
C ALA A 296 9.63 -3.50 -12.22
N ILE A 297 10.55 -2.53 -12.06
CA ILE A 297 11.43 -2.06 -13.14
C ILE A 297 12.34 -3.18 -13.64
N ARG A 298 12.97 -3.94 -12.73
CA ARG A 298 13.82 -5.11 -13.10
C ARG A 298 13.04 -6.19 -13.82
N PHE A 299 11.75 -6.36 -13.55
CA PHE A 299 10.87 -7.29 -14.24
C PHE A 299 10.36 -6.75 -15.59
N GLY A 300 10.85 -5.59 -16.03
CA GLY A 300 10.57 -5.02 -17.35
C GLY A 300 9.33 -4.13 -17.41
N ILE A 301 8.83 -3.66 -16.27
CA ILE A 301 7.80 -2.60 -16.23
C ILE A 301 8.52 -1.25 -16.39
N PRO A 302 8.03 -0.34 -17.26
CA PRO A 302 8.60 0.99 -17.38
C PRO A 302 8.65 1.72 -16.03
N ALA A 303 9.72 2.48 -15.78
CA ALA A 303 9.90 3.14 -14.48
C ALA A 303 8.74 4.07 -14.12
N GLU A 304 8.26 4.86 -15.09
CA GLU A 304 7.12 5.78 -14.87
C GLU A 304 5.86 5.03 -14.44
N ASP A 305 5.62 3.84 -15.02
CA ASP A 305 4.50 2.97 -14.66
C ASP A 305 4.66 2.42 -13.24
N ALA A 306 5.88 1.95 -12.89
CA ALA A 306 6.16 1.41 -11.57
C ALA A 306 5.97 2.47 -10.47
N PHE A 307 6.51 3.68 -10.67
CA PHE A 307 6.32 4.79 -9.73
C PHE A 307 4.86 5.22 -9.64
N ARG A 308 4.13 5.29 -10.76
CA ARG A 308 2.71 5.62 -10.80
C ARG A 308 1.87 4.63 -9.99
N MET A 309 2.13 3.33 -10.14
CA MET A 309 1.45 2.27 -9.39
C MET A 309 1.73 2.30 -7.88
N ALA A 310 2.78 2.97 -7.43
CA ALA A 310 3.12 3.17 -6.03
C ALA A 310 2.81 4.59 -5.51
N SER A 311 2.19 5.46 -6.30
CA SER A 311 1.91 6.85 -5.92
C SER A 311 0.52 7.32 -6.36
N ALA A 312 0.33 7.68 -7.63
CA ALA A 312 -0.93 8.23 -8.14
C ALA A 312 -2.07 7.20 -8.07
N THR A 313 -1.79 5.92 -8.32
CA THR A 313 -2.82 4.88 -8.35
C THR A 313 -3.40 4.58 -6.98
N PRO A 314 -2.61 4.36 -5.89
CA PRO A 314 -3.18 4.24 -4.55
C PRO A 314 -3.84 5.53 -4.07
N ALA A 315 -3.33 6.71 -4.45
CA ALA A 315 -3.97 7.98 -4.15
C ALA A 315 -5.37 8.08 -4.77
N ALA A 316 -5.52 7.65 -6.04
CA ALA A 316 -6.81 7.63 -6.73
C ALA A 316 -7.83 6.71 -6.06
N LEU A 317 -7.40 5.50 -5.64
CA LEU A 317 -8.27 4.57 -4.89
C LEU A 317 -8.81 5.22 -3.60
N LEU A 318 -7.97 5.96 -2.88
CA LEU A 318 -8.33 6.61 -1.60
C LEU A 318 -8.93 8.01 -1.78
N GLY A 319 -9.01 8.55 -3.00
CA GLY A 319 -9.54 9.89 -3.27
C GLY A 319 -8.65 11.02 -2.73
N LEU A 320 -7.33 10.87 -2.77
CA LEU A 320 -6.36 11.82 -2.22
C LEU A 320 -5.79 12.74 -3.30
N ASN A 321 -5.53 14.00 -2.95
CA ASN A 321 -4.77 14.94 -3.78
C ASN A 321 -3.26 14.79 -3.55
N LYS A 322 -2.74 13.57 -3.72
CA LYS A 322 -1.34 13.16 -3.53
C LYS A 322 -0.84 12.31 -4.70
N GLY A 323 0.43 12.00 -4.73
CA GLY A 323 1.00 11.02 -5.65
C GLY A 323 1.12 11.48 -7.10
N THR A 324 0.97 12.79 -7.36
CA THR A 324 1.11 13.42 -8.69
C THR A 324 1.77 14.78 -8.54
N ILE A 325 2.68 15.13 -9.46
CA ILE A 325 3.28 16.46 -9.54
C ILE A 325 2.37 17.35 -10.38
N ALA A 326 1.39 17.97 -9.72
CA ALA A 326 0.45 18.89 -10.36
C ALA A 326 0.06 20.01 -9.40
N VAL A 327 -0.29 21.18 -9.93
CA VAL A 327 -0.75 22.32 -9.11
C VAL A 327 -1.95 21.95 -8.27
N GLY A 328 -1.92 22.26 -6.98
CA GLY A 328 -2.94 21.96 -5.99
C GLY A 328 -2.74 20.62 -5.24
N TYR A 329 -1.83 19.75 -5.71
CA TYR A 329 -1.49 18.50 -5.03
C TYR A 329 -0.53 18.74 -3.86
N ASP A 330 -0.46 17.81 -2.93
CA ASP A 330 0.47 17.83 -1.81
C ASP A 330 1.91 17.78 -2.32
N ALA A 331 2.79 18.56 -1.69
CA ALA A 331 4.19 18.69 -2.05
C ALA A 331 5.05 17.62 -1.34
N ASP A 332 4.70 16.36 -1.57
CA ASP A 332 5.42 15.20 -1.09
C ASP A 332 6.22 14.61 -2.25
N PHE A 333 7.54 14.61 -2.16
CA PHE A 333 8.44 14.26 -3.25
C PHE A 333 9.54 13.31 -2.83
N ILE A 334 10.06 12.60 -3.83
CA ILE A 334 11.35 11.94 -3.79
C ILE A 334 12.20 12.45 -4.96
N LEU A 335 13.51 12.58 -4.73
CA LEU A 335 14.50 12.76 -5.77
C LEU A 335 15.21 11.45 -6.03
N THR A 336 15.32 11.08 -7.30
CA THR A 336 16.03 9.89 -7.75
C THR A 336 17.07 10.26 -8.80
N ASP A 337 18.14 9.48 -8.88
CA ASP A 337 19.08 9.57 -10.00
C ASP A 337 18.53 8.90 -11.28
N GLU A 338 19.33 8.88 -12.33
CA GLU A 338 19.02 8.26 -13.62
C GLU A 338 18.87 6.73 -13.54
N ASN A 339 19.46 6.07 -12.53
CA ASN A 339 19.35 4.65 -12.25
C ASN A 339 18.19 4.34 -11.29
N HIS A 340 17.36 5.35 -11.02
CA HIS A 340 16.25 5.27 -10.07
C HIS A 340 16.69 4.89 -8.65
N ALA A 341 17.89 5.30 -8.21
CA ALA A 341 18.28 5.21 -6.83
C ALA A 341 17.70 6.41 -6.04
N LEU A 342 17.18 6.16 -4.85
CA LEU A 342 16.66 7.21 -3.96
C LEU A 342 17.80 8.09 -3.47
N VAL A 343 17.70 9.38 -3.72
CA VAL A 343 18.69 10.38 -3.30
C VAL A 343 18.16 11.16 -2.09
N LYS A 344 16.89 11.57 -2.13
CA LYS A 344 16.31 12.39 -1.07
C LYS A 344 14.79 12.24 -1.01
N VAL A 345 14.26 12.37 0.19
CA VAL A 345 12.80 12.47 0.45
C VAL A 345 12.52 13.90 0.94
N MET A 346 11.46 14.49 0.47
CA MET A 346 11.03 15.84 0.83
C MET A 346 9.52 15.90 0.98
N MET A 347 9.05 16.36 2.13
CA MET A 347 7.66 16.70 2.42
C MET A 347 7.64 18.15 2.87
N LEU A 348 7.16 19.07 2.02
CA LEU A 348 7.39 20.51 2.08
C LEU A 348 6.19 21.30 2.58
#